data_149194c6df4aea374a26981fdda916e1
#
_entry.id   149194c6df4aea374a26981fdda916e1
#
_cell.length_a   1.000
_cell.length_b   1.000
_cell.length_c   1.000
_cell.angle_alpha   90.00
_cell.angle_beta   90.00
_cell.angle_gamma   90.00
#
_symmetry.space_group_name_H-M   'P 1'
#
loop_
_entity.id
_entity.type
_entity.pdbx_description
1 polymer ?
#
loop_
_entity_poly.entity_id
_entity_poly.type
_entity_poly.pdbx_seq_one_letter_code
_entity_poly.pdbx_strand_id
1 'polypeptide(L)'
;MKVICEKTKSPLVISIPHSGTDIPQDIDSLCNLAAKREHTDWALQELVTPLSETTLVATVSRYIVDVNRFKPRTGKATQPIIPRIDEKGNLLFNNYPSKQKQVNWLERYYTPYYLHLENLLNEKLEHHKRVLLVDLHSYDDKLFNTSDIILGTRKKQTLSPATLEQLQILFHEEGLTTQVDTPFSGGNIIATFGKQARIEAVQIEVPYSL
;
A
#
# COMPACT_ATOMS: atom_id res chain seq x y z
N MET A 1 -8.88 0.64 10.01
CA MET A 1 -8.35 1.67 9.12
C MET A 1 -8.56 3.05 9.73
N LYS A 2 -7.75 4.01 9.36
CA LYS A 2 -7.80 5.39 9.83
C LYS A 2 -7.71 6.30 8.61
N VAL A 3 -8.56 7.33 8.55
CA VAL A 3 -8.43 8.41 7.58
C VAL A 3 -7.78 9.60 8.26
N ILE A 4 -6.75 10.15 7.64
CA ILE A 4 -6.06 11.38 8.06
C ILE A 4 -6.44 12.45 7.05
N CYS A 5 -6.97 13.58 7.52
CA CYS A 5 -7.31 14.74 6.69
C CYS A 5 -8.21 14.41 5.47
N GLU A 6 -9.52 14.26 5.69
CA GLU A 6 -10.47 13.90 4.62
C GLU A 6 -10.71 15.02 3.58
N LYS A 7 -10.61 16.28 3.96
CA LYS A 7 -11.09 17.40 3.14
C LYS A 7 -9.99 18.34 2.71
N THR A 8 -9.19 17.93 1.76
CA THR A 8 -8.22 18.82 1.12
C THR A 8 -8.70 19.27 -0.27
N LYS A 9 -8.24 20.44 -0.70
CA LYS A 9 -8.51 20.92 -2.08
C LYS A 9 -7.57 20.31 -3.12
N SER A 10 -6.60 19.51 -2.70
CA SER A 10 -5.62 18.86 -3.57
C SER A 10 -6.24 17.67 -4.30
N PRO A 11 -5.85 17.39 -5.55
CA PRO A 11 -6.23 16.18 -6.27
C PRO A 11 -5.45 14.92 -5.83
N LEU A 12 -4.72 15.00 -4.70
CA LEU A 12 -3.90 13.90 -4.20
C LEU A 12 -4.66 13.06 -3.17
N VAL A 13 -4.54 11.75 -3.29
CA VAL A 13 -4.94 10.77 -2.27
C VAL A 13 -3.75 9.87 -1.98
N ILE A 14 -3.42 9.70 -0.70
CA ILE A 14 -2.34 8.83 -0.24
C ILE A 14 -2.95 7.58 0.40
N SER A 15 -2.47 6.42 0.01
CA SER A 15 -2.78 5.11 0.60
C SER A 15 -1.54 4.62 1.34
N ILE A 16 -1.68 4.20 2.60
CA ILE A 16 -0.61 3.58 3.39
C ILE A 16 -1.09 2.21 3.87
N PRO A 17 -0.89 1.16 3.06
CA PRO A 17 -1.51 -0.15 3.31
C PRO A 17 -0.77 -1.01 4.33
N HIS A 18 0.50 -0.71 4.65
CA HIS A 18 1.37 -1.62 5.40
C HIS A 18 1.95 -1.05 6.71
N SER A 19 1.52 0.14 7.15
CA SER A 19 1.95 0.71 8.44
C SER A 19 1.17 0.17 9.65
N GLY A 20 0.12 -0.62 9.42
CA GLY A 20 -0.72 -1.16 10.47
C GLY A 20 -0.02 -2.25 11.30
N THR A 21 -0.17 -2.15 12.62
CA THR A 21 0.37 -3.12 13.60
C THR A 21 -0.71 -3.78 14.44
N ASP A 22 -1.97 -3.39 14.26
CA ASP A 22 -3.08 -3.92 15.07
C ASP A 22 -3.27 -5.40 14.76
N ILE A 23 -3.33 -6.21 15.83
CA ILE A 23 -3.76 -7.59 15.79
C ILE A 23 -4.98 -7.69 16.69
N PRO A 24 -6.18 -7.86 16.13
CA PRO A 24 -7.40 -7.99 16.91
C PRO A 24 -7.36 -9.17 17.88
N GLN A 25 -7.91 -9.02 19.08
CA GLN A 25 -7.85 -10.03 20.13
C GLN A 25 -8.37 -11.40 19.69
N ASP A 26 -9.40 -11.44 18.85
CA ASP A 26 -9.96 -12.67 18.29
C ASP A 26 -9.01 -13.38 17.32
N ILE A 27 -7.94 -12.70 16.90
CA ILE A 27 -6.93 -13.21 15.96
C ILE A 27 -5.59 -13.46 16.68
N ASP A 28 -5.27 -12.70 17.72
CA ASP A 28 -3.97 -12.72 18.39
C ASP A 28 -3.55 -14.11 18.89
N SER A 29 -4.49 -14.90 19.37
CA SER A 29 -4.24 -16.29 19.79
C SER A 29 -3.88 -17.24 18.65
N LEU A 30 -4.12 -16.83 17.39
CA LEU A 30 -3.87 -17.63 16.20
C LEU A 30 -2.52 -17.27 15.53
N CYS A 31 -1.91 -16.16 15.91
CA CYS A 31 -0.70 -15.63 15.29
C CYS A 31 0.57 -16.07 16.01
N ASN A 32 1.61 -16.36 15.25
CA ASN A 32 2.96 -16.39 15.78
C ASN A 32 3.42 -14.95 16.01
N LEU A 33 3.43 -14.52 17.29
CA LEU A 33 3.68 -13.16 17.69
C LEU A 33 5.08 -12.62 17.36
N ALA A 34 6.06 -13.49 17.13
CA ALA A 34 7.42 -13.07 16.81
C ALA A 34 7.52 -12.36 15.44
N ALA A 35 6.62 -12.68 14.51
CA ALA A 35 6.61 -12.09 13.16
C ALA A 35 5.95 -10.70 13.09
N LYS A 36 5.34 -10.21 14.15
CA LYS A 36 4.39 -9.09 14.15
C LYS A 36 4.90 -7.75 13.64
N ARG A 37 6.21 -7.51 13.59
CA ARG A 37 6.74 -6.15 13.42
C ARG A 37 7.85 -6.00 12.39
N GLU A 38 8.41 -7.07 11.85
CA GLU A 38 9.66 -6.99 11.09
C GLU A 38 9.52 -6.34 9.71
N HIS A 39 8.32 -6.39 9.08
CA HIS A 39 8.08 -5.83 7.75
C HIS A 39 6.85 -4.90 7.73
N THR A 40 6.75 -4.08 8.77
CA THR A 40 5.84 -2.94 8.80
C THR A 40 6.53 -1.77 8.13
N ASP A 41 5.83 -1.06 7.28
CA ASP A 41 6.31 0.18 6.67
C ASP A 41 6.27 1.29 7.73
N TRP A 42 7.39 1.49 8.43
CA TRP A 42 7.51 2.38 9.57
C TRP A 42 7.53 3.85 9.18
N ALA A 43 7.12 4.71 10.13
CA ALA A 43 7.20 6.17 10.07
C ALA A 43 6.44 6.85 8.91
N LEU A 44 5.74 6.13 8.05
CA LEU A 44 5.05 6.74 6.91
C LEU A 44 3.89 7.66 7.31
N GLN A 45 3.20 7.38 8.43
CA GLN A 45 2.15 8.28 8.93
C GLN A 45 2.76 9.60 9.40
N GLU A 46 3.87 9.54 10.11
CA GLU A 46 4.63 10.69 10.59
C GLU A 46 5.14 11.52 9.42
N LEU A 47 5.61 10.87 8.36
CA LEU A 47 6.08 11.51 7.14
C LEU A 47 4.98 12.31 6.43
N VAL A 48 3.76 11.78 6.34
CA VAL A 48 2.68 12.43 5.57
C VAL A 48 1.80 13.36 6.41
N THR A 49 1.77 13.22 7.72
CA THR A 49 0.93 14.05 8.59
C THR A 49 1.14 15.56 8.39
N PRO A 50 2.38 16.08 8.26
CA PRO A 50 2.60 17.51 8.01
C PRO A 50 2.06 18.00 6.66
N LEU A 51 1.89 17.12 5.68
CA LEU A 51 1.41 17.48 4.34
C LEU A 51 -0.08 17.87 4.35
N SER A 52 -0.82 17.44 5.38
CA SER A 52 -2.27 17.67 5.49
C SER A 52 -3.05 17.19 4.26
N GLU A 53 -2.57 16.15 3.59
CA GLU A 53 -3.23 15.55 2.41
C GLU A 53 -4.19 14.42 2.79
N THR A 54 -5.18 14.18 1.94
CA THR A 54 -6.14 13.06 2.13
C THR A 54 -5.40 11.73 2.15
N THR A 55 -5.37 11.09 3.32
CA THR A 55 -4.59 9.87 3.53
C THR A 55 -5.43 8.77 4.16
N LEU A 56 -5.44 7.58 3.55
CA LEU A 56 -6.04 6.37 4.08
C LEU A 56 -4.95 5.41 4.59
N VAL A 57 -5.04 5.04 5.87
CA VAL A 57 -4.07 4.14 6.52
C VAL A 57 -4.75 2.83 6.92
N ALA A 58 -4.19 1.69 6.54
CA ALA A 58 -4.55 0.41 7.13
C ALA A 58 -3.98 0.32 8.55
N THR A 59 -4.81 0.01 9.53
CA THR A 59 -4.36 -0.14 10.93
C THR A 59 -4.06 -1.59 11.30
N VAL A 60 -4.74 -2.56 10.65
CA VAL A 60 -4.49 -3.97 10.85
C VAL A 60 -3.18 -4.38 10.19
N SER A 61 -2.43 -5.27 10.86
CA SER A 61 -1.17 -5.79 10.32
C SER A 61 -1.37 -6.49 8.98
N ARG A 62 -0.47 -6.24 8.03
CA ARG A 62 -0.43 -6.94 6.73
C ARG A 62 -0.30 -8.46 6.86
N TYR A 63 0.19 -8.96 7.98
CA TYR A 63 0.27 -10.40 8.25
C TYR A 63 -1.07 -11.03 8.61
N ILE A 64 -2.07 -10.22 8.94
CA ILE A 64 -3.46 -10.67 9.10
C ILE A 64 -4.20 -10.58 7.79
N VAL A 65 -4.19 -9.40 7.15
CA VAL A 65 -4.79 -9.16 5.85
C VAL A 65 -3.94 -8.13 5.10
N ASP A 66 -3.26 -8.56 4.04
CA ASP A 66 -2.51 -7.66 3.17
C ASP A 66 -3.46 -7.05 2.13
N VAL A 67 -3.84 -5.79 2.35
CA VAL A 67 -4.75 -5.07 1.47
C VAL A 67 -4.14 -4.72 0.11
N ASN A 68 -2.82 -4.86 -0.06
CA ASN A 68 -2.15 -4.62 -1.33
C ASN A 68 -1.89 -5.91 -2.16
N ARG A 69 -2.59 -7.01 -1.84
CA ARG A 69 -2.54 -8.27 -2.60
C ARG A 69 -3.77 -8.46 -3.46
N PHE A 70 -3.58 -9.16 -4.59
CA PHE A 70 -4.69 -9.49 -5.50
C PHE A 70 -5.62 -10.54 -4.88
N LYS A 71 -6.94 -10.33 -4.99
CA LYS A 71 -7.89 -11.43 -4.79
C LYS A 71 -7.60 -12.51 -5.83
N PRO A 72 -7.38 -13.78 -5.42
CA PRO A 72 -7.09 -14.82 -6.38
C PRO A 72 -8.25 -14.98 -7.37
N ARG A 73 -7.99 -14.69 -8.63
CA ARG A 73 -8.81 -15.13 -9.75
C ARG A 73 -8.29 -16.52 -10.13
N THR A 74 -9.04 -17.58 -9.83
CA THR A 74 -8.72 -18.95 -10.25
C THR A 74 -7.28 -19.41 -9.99
N GLY A 75 -6.98 -19.84 -8.79
CA GLY A 75 -5.93 -20.83 -8.50
C GLY A 75 -4.45 -20.45 -8.54
N LYS A 76 -4.07 -19.25 -8.96
CA LYS A 76 -2.66 -18.83 -9.09
C LYS A 76 -2.39 -17.46 -8.48
N ALA A 77 -2.64 -17.27 -7.19
CA ALA A 77 -2.06 -16.13 -6.47
C ALA A 77 -0.65 -16.52 -6.00
N THR A 78 0.35 -15.78 -6.44
CA THR A 78 1.74 -15.97 -6.00
C THR A 78 1.92 -15.70 -4.51
N GLN A 79 1.07 -14.85 -3.92
CA GLN A 79 1.00 -14.61 -2.48
C GLN A 79 -0.46 -14.36 -2.06
N PRO A 80 -0.98 -15.07 -1.05
CA PRO A 80 -2.36 -14.90 -0.60
C PRO A 80 -2.54 -13.58 0.16
N ILE A 81 -3.78 -13.04 0.16
CA ILE A 81 -4.17 -11.84 0.94
C ILE A 81 -3.97 -12.08 2.45
N ILE A 82 -4.21 -13.31 2.90
CA ILE A 82 -3.87 -13.75 4.27
C ILE A 82 -2.60 -14.59 4.13
N PRO A 83 -1.43 -14.03 4.46
CA PRO A 83 -0.17 -14.74 4.25
C PRO A 83 -0.05 -15.93 5.20
N ARG A 84 0.69 -16.96 4.78
CA ARG A 84 0.94 -18.16 5.61
C ARG A 84 2.26 -18.08 6.34
N ILE A 85 3.22 -17.45 5.71
CA ILE A 85 4.60 -17.31 6.16
C ILE A 85 5.03 -15.85 6.06
N ASP A 86 5.98 -15.47 6.89
CA ASP A 86 6.71 -14.22 6.75
C ASP A 86 7.77 -14.31 5.63
N GLU A 87 8.54 -13.25 5.44
CA GLU A 87 9.60 -13.15 4.43
C GLU A 87 10.80 -14.06 4.72
N LYS A 88 10.93 -14.53 5.96
CA LYS A 88 11.95 -15.51 6.40
C LYS A 88 11.46 -16.95 6.29
N GLY A 89 10.20 -17.17 5.88
CA GLY A 89 9.58 -18.48 5.77
C GLY A 89 9.00 -19.02 7.08
N ASN A 90 8.92 -18.23 8.15
CA ASN A 90 8.31 -18.67 9.40
C ASN A 90 6.79 -18.65 9.30
N LEU A 91 6.12 -19.63 9.93
CA LEU A 91 4.67 -19.69 9.97
C LEU A 91 4.11 -18.50 10.77
N LEU A 92 3.16 -17.77 10.17
CA LEU A 92 2.45 -16.66 10.82
C LEU A 92 1.35 -17.16 11.77
N PHE A 93 0.80 -18.34 11.51
CA PHE A 93 -0.29 -18.91 12.30
C PHE A 93 0.10 -20.32 12.77
N ASN A 94 -0.15 -20.63 14.05
CA ASN A 94 -0.05 -22.01 14.54
C ASN A 94 -1.05 -22.91 13.80
N ASN A 95 -2.26 -22.42 13.57
CA ASN A 95 -3.28 -23.05 12.74
C ASN A 95 -3.80 -22.03 11.74
N TYR A 96 -3.60 -22.30 10.44
CA TYR A 96 -4.06 -21.39 9.40
C TYR A 96 -5.59 -21.24 9.45
N PRO A 97 -6.13 -20.01 9.32
CA PRO A 97 -7.56 -19.76 9.48
C PRO A 97 -8.40 -20.56 8.49
N SER A 98 -9.55 -21.08 8.98
CA SER A 98 -10.52 -21.77 8.13
C SER A 98 -11.04 -20.85 7.03
N LYS A 99 -11.58 -21.41 5.95
CA LYS A 99 -12.15 -20.64 4.83
C LYS A 99 -13.19 -19.61 5.30
N GLN A 100 -14.05 -19.98 6.25
CA GLN A 100 -15.04 -19.06 6.80
C GLN A 100 -14.40 -17.87 7.54
N LYS A 101 -13.37 -18.14 8.35
CA LYS A 101 -12.61 -17.07 9.03
C LYS A 101 -11.90 -16.16 8.02
N GLN A 102 -11.32 -16.73 6.97
CA GLN A 102 -10.70 -15.94 5.90
C GLN A 102 -11.71 -14.99 5.23
N VAL A 103 -12.91 -15.48 4.90
CA VAL A 103 -13.99 -14.64 4.33
C VAL A 103 -14.35 -13.50 5.28
N ASN A 104 -14.58 -13.80 6.55
CA ASN A 104 -14.93 -12.80 7.56
C ASN A 104 -13.83 -11.73 7.71
N TRP A 105 -12.56 -12.11 7.63
CA TRP A 105 -11.44 -11.14 7.72
C TRP A 105 -11.33 -10.27 6.46
N LEU A 106 -11.58 -10.84 5.28
CA LEU A 106 -11.63 -10.05 4.05
C LEU A 106 -12.80 -9.03 4.07
N GLU A 107 -13.96 -9.43 4.57
CA GLU A 107 -15.11 -8.55 4.72
C GLU A 107 -14.86 -7.45 5.77
N ARG A 108 -14.13 -7.76 6.82
CA ARG A 108 -13.85 -6.84 7.93
C ARG A 108 -12.73 -5.84 7.62
N TYR A 109 -11.70 -6.23 6.86
CA TYR A 109 -10.48 -5.43 6.68
C TYR A 109 -10.18 -5.07 5.22
N TYR A 110 -10.26 -6.04 4.30
CA TYR A 110 -9.90 -5.85 2.91
C TYR A 110 -10.96 -5.04 2.15
N THR A 111 -12.18 -5.50 2.17
CA THR A 111 -13.28 -4.88 1.42
C THR A 111 -13.54 -3.44 1.86
N PRO A 112 -13.62 -3.11 3.18
CA PRO A 112 -13.81 -1.73 3.61
C PRO A 112 -12.66 -0.80 3.22
N TYR A 113 -11.40 -1.29 3.16
CA TYR A 113 -10.27 -0.48 2.72
C TYR A 113 -10.46 -0.01 1.28
N TYR A 114 -10.84 -0.92 0.38
CA TYR A 114 -11.08 -0.58 -1.03
C TYR A 114 -12.29 0.34 -1.21
N LEU A 115 -13.39 0.09 -0.50
CA LEU A 115 -14.56 0.97 -0.55
C LEU A 115 -14.25 2.39 -0.08
N HIS A 116 -13.47 2.54 1.01
CA HIS A 116 -13.06 3.86 1.48
C HIS A 116 -12.15 4.57 0.47
N LEU A 117 -11.17 3.86 -0.07
CA LEU A 117 -10.26 4.44 -1.06
C LEU A 117 -11.02 4.87 -2.32
N GLU A 118 -11.97 4.05 -2.79
CA GLU A 118 -12.83 4.38 -3.92
C GLU A 118 -13.67 5.64 -3.65
N ASN A 119 -14.26 5.75 -2.45
CA ASN A 119 -15.05 6.93 -2.07
C ASN A 119 -14.19 8.19 -2.03
N LEU A 120 -13.00 8.14 -1.44
CA LEU A 120 -12.07 9.27 -1.40
C LEU A 120 -11.65 9.71 -2.81
N LEU A 121 -11.35 8.77 -3.69
CA LEU A 121 -11.00 9.06 -5.09
C LEU A 121 -12.18 9.68 -5.85
N ASN A 122 -13.39 9.15 -5.68
CA ASN A 122 -14.59 9.68 -6.32
C ASN A 122 -14.92 11.09 -5.83
N GLU A 123 -14.83 11.36 -4.52
CA GLU A 123 -15.02 12.70 -3.96
C GLU A 123 -14.04 13.72 -4.60
N LYS A 124 -12.76 13.34 -4.75
CA LYS A 124 -11.78 14.19 -5.45
C LYS A 124 -12.15 14.42 -6.92
N LEU A 125 -12.66 13.40 -7.61
CA LEU A 125 -13.05 13.48 -9.01
C LEU A 125 -14.29 14.38 -9.26
N GLU A 126 -15.09 14.69 -8.23
CA GLU A 126 -16.16 15.69 -8.32
C GLU A 126 -15.61 17.11 -8.53
N HIS A 127 -14.42 17.39 -7.99
CA HIS A 127 -13.81 18.72 -8.00
C HIS A 127 -12.58 18.84 -8.92
N HIS A 128 -12.02 17.72 -9.38
CA HIS A 128 -10.80 17.70 -10.19
C HIS A 128 -10.97 16.91 -11.47
N LYS A 129 -10.33 17.38 -12.55
CA LYS A 129 -10.33 16.66 -13.84
C LYS A 129 -9.58 15.33 -13.78
N ARG A 130 -8.54 15.26 -12.95
CA ARG A 130 -7.71 14.08 -12.68
C ARG A 130 -7.32 14.03 -11.21
N VAL A 131 -7.07 12.83 -10.72
CA VAL A 131 -6.64 12.55 -9.35
C VAL A 131 -5.38 11.69 -9.42
N LEU A 132 -4.43 11.98 -8.55
CA LEU A 132 -3.25 11.15 -8.32
C LEU A 132 -3.42 10.33 -7.05
N LEU A 133 -3.35 9.02 -7.18
CA LEU A 133 -3.25 8.09 -6.06
C LEU A 133 -1.78 7.71 -5.84
N VAL A 134 -1.26 8.02 -4.67
CA VAL A 134 0.06 7.56 -4.20
C VAL A 134 -0.15 6.40 -3.24
N ASP A 135 0.32 5.21 -3.58
CA ASP A 135 0.39 4.05 -2.70
C ASP A 135 1.77 4.02 -2.04
N LEU A 136 1.84 4.53 -0.80
CA LEU A 136 3.10 4.84 -0.13
C LEU A 136 3.58 3.67 0.70
N HIS A 137 4.83 3.29 0.49
CA HIS A 137 5.53 2.20 1.12
C HIS A 137 6.93 2.60 1.57
N SER A 138 7.55 1.76 2.36
CA SER A 138 8.98 1.85 2.66
C SER A 138 9.65 0.47 2.56
N TYR A 139 10.95 0.45 2.32
CA TYR A 139 11.70 -0.78 2.13
C TYR A 139 13.08 -0.72 2.79
N ASP A 140 13.62 -1.89 3.13
CA ASP A 140 14.99 -2.02 3.64
C ASP A 140 15.98 -1.93 2.46
N ASP A 141 16.58 -0.77 2.30
CA ASP A 141 17.56 -0.46 1.25
C ASP A 141 18.80 -1.37 1.30
N LYS A 142 19.15 -1.89 2.46
CA LYS A 142 20.28 -2.83 2.59
C LYS A 142 20.00 -4.17 1.95
N LEU A 143 18.73 -4.63 1.98
CA LEU A 143 18.33 -5.89 1.35
C LEU A 143 18.35 -5.79 -0.18
N PHE A 144 18.09 -4.62 -0.73
CA PHE A 144 18.00 -4.41 -2.19
C PHE A 144 19.22 -3.71 -2.78
N ASN A 145 20.21 -3.34 -1.94
CA ASN A 145 21.43 -2.65 -2.34
C ASN A 145 21.15 -1.41 -3.21
N THR A 146 20.14 -0.63 -2.83
CA THR A 146 19.79 0.65 -3.43
C THR A 146 19.14 1.55 -2.38
N SER A 147 19.44 2.85 -2.44
CA SER A 147 18.83 3.89 -1.62
C SER A 147 17.92 4.82 -2.43
N ASP A 148 17.55 4.43 -3.64
CA ASP A 148 16.69 5.21 -4.52
C ASP A 148 15.23 5.20 -4.06
N ILE A 149 14.49 6.22 -4.42
CA ILE A 149 13.02 6.18 -4.41
C ILE A 149 12.56 5.27 -5.55
N ILE A 150 11.77 4.24 -5.25
CA ILE A 150 11.25 3.35 -6.28
C ILE A 150 9.84 3.78 -6.69
N LEU A 151 9.66 4.03 -7.98
CA LEU A 151 8.38 4.41 -8.58
C LEU A 151 7.76 3.20 -9.30
N GLY A 152 6.86 2.50 -8.61
CA GLY A 152 6.11 1.38 -9.18
C GLY A 152 4.95 1.88 -10.03
N THR A 153 4.95 1.55 -11.32
CA THR A 153 3.98 2.04 -12.31
C THR A 153 3.25 0.92 -13.05
N ARG A 154 3.43 -0.32 -12.60
CA ARG A 154 2.92 -1.50 -13.30
C ARG A 154 3.37 -1.54 -14.77
N LYS A 155 4.64 -1.27 -15.03
CA LYS A 155 5.22 -1.15 -16.37
C LYS A 155 4.54 -0.04 -17.19
N LYS A 156 4.41 1.14 -16.60
CA LYS A 156 3.78 2.34 -17.17
C LYS A 156 2.30 2.17 -17.53
N GLN A 157 1.59 1.27 -16.83
CA GLN A 157 0.16 1.02 -17.08
C GLN A 157 -0.76 1.87 -16.21
N THR A 158 -0.25 2.42 -15.10
CA THR A 158 -1.08 3.13 -14.09
C THR A 158 -0.73 4.60 -13.97
N LEU A 159 0.32 5.05 -14.65
CA LEU A 159 0.82 6.42 -14.61
C LEU A 159 1.19 6.89 -16.03
N SER A 160 0.84 8.12 -16.39
CA SER A 160 1.24 8.69 -17.68
C SER A 160 2.75 8.98 -17.72
N PRO A 161 3.38 8.92 -18.91
CA PRO A 161 4.80 9.28 -19.03
C PRO A 161 5.10 10.69 -18.53
N ALA A 162 4.21 11.65 -18.78
CA ALA A 162 4.40 13.04 -18.34
C ALA A 162 4.39 13.17 -16.81
N THR A 163 3.46 12.50 -16.11
CA THR A 163 3.41 12.51 -14.64
C THR A 163 4.62 11.78 -14.04
N LEU A 164 5.05 10.68 -14.66
CA LEU A 164 6.24 9.96 -14.23
C LEU A 164 7.50 10.85 -14.33
N GLU A 165 7.68 11.53 -15.45
CA GLU A 165 8.80 12.46 -15.67
C GLU A 165 8.79 13.60 -14.65
N GLN A 166 7.62 14.19 -14.38
CA GLN A 166 7.48 15.23 -13.36
C GLN A 166 7.87 14.74 -11.97
N LEU A 167 7.45 13.55 -11.56
CA LEU A 167 7.84 12.96 -10.28
C LEU A 167 9.36 12.74 -10.21
N GLN A 168 9.97 12.24 -11.26
CA GLN A 168 11.42 12.03 -11.31
C GLN A 168 12.19 13.36 -11.19
N ILE A 169 11.71 14.42 -11.86
CA ILE A 169 12.30 15.77 -11.75
C ILE A 169 12.19 16.28 -10.32
N LEU A 170 11.01 16.20 -9.70
CA LEU A 170 10.80 16.68 -8.32
C LEU A 170 11.71 15.96 -7.32
N PHE A 171 11.85 14.64 -7.40
CA PHE A 171 12.76 13.90 -6.53
C PHE A 171 14.23 14.30 -6.78
N HIS A 172 14.61 14.49 -8.03
CA HIS A 172 15.97 14.90 -8.38
C HIS A 172 16.30 16.32 -7.87
N GLU A 173 15.36 17.24 -7.92
CA GLU A 173 15.51 18.61 -7.36
C GLU A 173 15.74 18.60 -5.85
N GLU A 174 15.19 17.62 -5.14
CA GLU A 174 15.43 17.38 -3.71
C GLU A 174 16.72 16.54 -3.44
N GLY A 175 17.50 16.25 -4.47
CA GLY A 175 18.74 15.48 -4.36
C GLY A 175 18.54 13.97 -4.23
N LEU A 176 17.34 13.47 -4.53
CA LEU A 176 17.00 12.05 -4.46
C LEU A 176 17.06 11.41 -5.84
N THR A 177 17.58 10.18 -5.89
CA THR A 177 17.58 9.37 -7.10
C THR A 177 16.33 8.48 -7.16
N THR A 178 15.93 8.11 -8.39
CA THR A 178 14.72 7.30 -8.61
C THR A 178 14.99 6.09 -9.50
N GLN A 179 14.34 4.97 -9.18
CA GLN A 179 14.22 3.82 -10.07
C GLN A 179 12.75 3.56 -10.42
N VAL A 180 12.49 3.00 -11.60
CA VAL A 180 11.12 2.73 -12.07
C VAL A 180 10.91 1.22 -12.19
N ASP A 181 9.86 0.72 -11.54
CA ASP A 181 9.41 -0.67 -11.60
C ASP A 181 10.43 -1.74 -11.15
N THR A 182 11.53 -1.34 -10.53
CA THR A 182 12.59 -2.23 -10.04
C THR A 182 13.11 -1.74 -8.69
N PRO A 183 13.16 -2.58 -7.66
CA PRO A 183 12.69 -3.97 -7.58
C PRO A 183 11.16 -4.12 -7.44
N PHE A 184 10.42 -3.03 -7.21
CA PHE A 184 8.98 -3.04 -6.95
C PHE A 184 8.22 -2.37 -8.10
N SER A 185 7.34 -3.13 -8.75
CA SER A 185 6.55 -2.62 -9.89
C SER A 185 5.13 -2.18 -9.53
N GLY A 186 4.74 -2.30 -8.26
CA GLY A 186 3.44 -1.89 -7.76
C GLY A 186 2.46 -3.03 -7.47
N GLY A 187 1.67 -2.84 -6.42
CA GLY A 187 0.73 -3.81 -5.87
C GLY A 187 -0.68 -3.75 -6.48
N ASN A 188 -1.64 -4.33 -5.74
CA ASN A 188 -3.03 -4.43 -6.19
C ASN A 188 -3.75 -3.08 -6.16
N ILE A 189 -3.41 -2.19 -5.23
CA ILE A 189 -4.08 -0.89 -5.09
C ILE A 189 -3.91 -0.09 -6.38
N ILE A 190 -2.68 0.15 -6.82
CA ILE A 190 -2.45 0.90 -8.05
C ILE A 190 -2.93 0.14 -9.31
N ALA A 191 -2.88 -1.19 -9.30
CA ALA A 191 -3.39 -2.00 -10.40
C ALA A 191 -4.92 -1.93 -10.54
N THR A 192 -5.63 -1.67 -9.45
CA THR A 192 -7.09 -1.57 -9.42
C THR A 192 -7.54 -0.17 -9.85
N PHE A 193 -6.98 0.86 -9.23
CA PHE A 193 -7.45 2.23 -9.40
C PHE A 193 -6.76 2.96 -10.56
N GLY A 194 -5.49 2.70 -10.85
CA GLY A 194 -4.77 3.35 -11.95
C GLY A 194 -5.20 2.91 -13.35
N LYS A 195 -6.19 2.00 -13.47
CA LYS A 195 -6.85 1.65 -14.74
C LYS A 195 -8.15 2.42 -14.97
N GLN A 196 -8.60 3.15 -13.98
CA GLN A 196 -9.83 3.92 -14.07
C GLN A 196 -9.55 5.24 -14.80
N ALA A 197 -10.52 5.67 -15.61
CA ALA A 197 -10.42 6.95 -16.26
C ALA A 197 -10.25 8.09 -15.25
N ARG A 198 -9.37 9.04 -15.55
CA ARG A 198 -9.07 10.22 -14.70
C ARG A 198 -8.31 9.94 -13.40
N ILE A 199 -7.90 8.68 -13.13
CA ILE A 199 -7.05 8.33 -12.01
C ILE A 199 -5.68 7.92 -12.54
N GLU A 200 -4.65 8.59 -12.08
CA GLU A 200 -3.27 8.15 -12.20
C GLU A 200 -2.84 7.56 -10.86
N ALA A 201 -2.07 6.47 -10.87
CA ALA A 201 -1.64 5.81 -9.65
C ALA A 201 -0.18 5.38 -9.72
N VAL A 202 0.56 5.64 -8.64
CA VAL A 202 1.96 5.26 -8.49
C VAL A 202 2.18 4.65 -7.12
N GLN A 203 2.95 3.59 -7.03
CA GLN A 203 3.52 3.11 -5.77
C GLN A 203 4.85 3.82 -5.55
N ILE A 204 5.01 4.43 -4.38
CA ILE A 204 6.27 5.07 -3.99
C ILE A 204 6.84 4.27 -2.84
N GLU A 205 8.05 3.76 -3.01
CA GLU A 205 8.81 3.05 -2.00
C GLU A 205 9.95 3.94 -1.50
N VAL A 206 9.94 4.25 -0.22
CA VAL A 206 10.94 5.09 0.44
C VAL A 206 11.95 4.19 1.15
N PRO A 207 13.27 4.36 0.91
CA PRO A 207 14.27 3.56 1.63
C PRO A 207 14.31 3.92 3.12
N TYR A 208 14.60 2.95 3.99
CA TYR A 208 14.69 3.18 5.44
C TYR A 208 15.81 4.13 5.83
N SER A 209 16.81 4.32 4.97
CA SER A 209 17.93 5.23 5.24
C SER A 209 17.60 6.71 5.01
N LEU A 210 16.47 7.03 4.42
CA LEU A 210 16.01 8.41 4.18
C LEU A 210 15.27 8.95 5.40
#